data_9feca790c954983198ec5e323f1958c4
#
_entry.id   9feca790c954983198ec5e323f1958c4
#
_cell.length_a   1.000
_cell.length_b   1.000
_cell.length_c   1.000
_cell.angle_alpha   90.00
_cell.angle_beta   90.00
_cell.angle_gamma   90.00
#
_symmetry.space_group_name_H-M   'P 1'
#
loop_
_entity.id
_entity.type
_entity.pdbx_description
1 polymer ?
#
loop_
_entity_poly.entity_id
_entity_poly.type
_entity_poly.pdbx_seq_one_letter_code
_entity_poly.pdbx_strand_id
1 'polypeptide(L)'
;MLDYLVRGATIVDGTGAPGYVGDVGVRDGRIVSMGAADEDAHTVLDADGLVVTPGFVDPHTHYDAQLFWDPYATPSNVHGVTTVIGGNCGFTLAPIHEEDADYIRRMMAKVEGMPLEALETGVPWKWESFGEYLDALDGTTAVNAGFLVGHCGLRRYVMGAAAIGNEATPDQLAEMVRVLHASIESGGLGLSTTLSSTHSDGDGQPVASRWATPDELLALCAAVGEHEGTTLEGIVQGCLDQFSDDEIDLLAGMSAAARRPINWNVLTVDARSPERVERQLEASTIARQRGAEIVALTMPVLVPMNMSFGTHCALFLIPGWQDVMRLPVPERMAKLRDPEVRKDLIEKGRSPQAGVFKRLTYFGRYVIGDTFSPANEGLKGRVVQDVADERGGDPFDVLVDIVCNDELRTVLWPMTPDNDDDTWALRQRVWDDDRAMLGGSDAGAHLDRMCGAPYTTRFLGDMLRGRRLVPLEKAVQMITDAPARLFGLRDRGRIAIGNHADLVVFDPATIDSGPATLVADLPGDAKRLTADSTGIVRVLVNGVETVVDGVATGATPGTILRSGRDTATVLTGTVQTR
;
A
#
# COMPACT_ATOMS: atom_id res chain seq x y z
N MET A 1 -16.03 17.08 -32.35
CA MET A 1 -14.89 16.17 -32.58
C MET A 1 -14.34 15.76 -31.25
N LEU A 2 -14.09 14.47 -31.02
CA LEU A 2 -13.52 13.93 -29.79
C LEU A 2 -12.01 14.19 -29.74
N ASP A 3 -11.43 14.25 -28.55
CA ASP A 3 -9.96 14.28 -28.38
C ASP A 3 -9.41 12.85 -28.54
N TYR A 4 -10.12 11.88 -27.94
CA TYR A 4 -9.73 10.49 -27.96
C TYR A 4 -10.95 9.56 -28.13
N LEU A 5 -10.78 8.48 -28.90
CA LEU A 5 -11.79 7.46 -29.10
C LEU A 5 -11.18 6.07 -28.91
N VAL A 6 -11.65 5.32 -27.92
CA VAL A 6 -11.44 3.87 -27.83
C VAL A 6 -12.56 3.21 -28.59
N ARG A 7 -12.25 2.50 -29.68
CA ARG A 7 -13.23 1.92 -30.60
C ARG A 7 -13.30 0.41 -30.47
N GLY A 8 -14.50 -0.12 -30.32
CA GLY A 8 -14.78 -1.56 -30.41
C GLY A 8 -14.27 -2.41 -29.24
N ALA A 9 -13.93 -1.79 -28.11
CA ALA A 9 -13.47 -2.51 -26.92
C ALA A 9 -14.61 -3.24 -26.19
N THR A 10 -14.29 -4.27 -25.42
CA THR A 10 -15.19 -4.74 -24.36
C THR A 10 -15.14 -3.75 -23.20
N ILE A 11 -16.22 -3.02 -22.98
CA ILE A 11 -16.35 -2.05 -21.90
C ILE A 11 -16.74 -2.79 -20.61
N VAL A 12 -15.87 -2.72 -19.58
CA VAL A 12 -16.15 -3.16 -18.21
C VAL A 12 -16.14 -1.91 -17.34
N ASP A 13 -17.32 -1.38 -17.06
CA ASP A 13 -17.54 0.00 -16.62
C ASP A 13 -17.23 0.28 -15.12
N GLY A 14 -16.81 -0.75 -14.37
CA GLY A 14 -16.50 -0.64 -12.94
C GLY A 14 -17.71 -0.85 -12.01
N THR A 15 -18.91 -1.01 -12.53
CA THR A 15 -20.12 -1.24 -11.69
C THR A 15 -20.29 -2.69 -11.25
N GLY A 16 -19.53 -3.63 -11.83
CA GLY A 16 -19.74 -5.08 -11.69
C GLY A 16 -20.81 -5.65 -12.61
N ALA A 17 -21.45 -4.82 -13.45
CA ALA A 17 -22.37 -5.26 -14.49
C ALA A 17 -21.62 -5.98 -15.62
N PRO A 18 -22.29 -6.90 -16.36
CA PRO A 18 -21.67 -7.59 -17.51
C PRO A 18 -21.07 -6.62 -18.53
N GLY A 19 -19.85 -6.91 -18.98
CA GLY A 19 -19.18 -6.14 -20.03
C GLY A 19 -19.92 -6.25 -21.38
N TYR A 20 -19.76 -5.24 -22.22
CA TYR A 20 -20.35 -5.19 -23.55
C TYR A 20 -19.39 -4.54 -24.55
N VAL A 21 -19.51 -4.90 -25.83
CA VAL A 21 -18.67 -4.31 -26.89
C VAL A 21 -19.22 -2.93 -27.26
N GLY A 22 -18.34 -1.93 -27.31
CA GLY A 22 -18.71 -0.58 -27.69
C GLY A 22 -17.52 0.38 -27.72
N ASP A 23 -17.83 1.65 -27.93
CA ASP A 23 -16.87 2.74 -28.02
C ASP A 23 -16.90 3.59 -26.73
N VAL A 24 -15.75 4.20 -26.39
CA VAL A 24 -15.66 5.23 -25.34
C VAL A 24 -15.04 6.48 -25.96
N GLY A 25 -15.83 7.58 -26.01
CA GLY A 25 -15.37 8.86 -26.56
C GLY A 25 -15.05 9.86 -25.44
N VAL A 26 -13.91 10.54 -25.60
CA VAL A 26 -13.37 11.51 -24.63
C VAL A 26 -13.26 12.88 -25.25
N ARG A 27 -13.62 13.93 -24.49
CA ARG A 27 -13.44 15.34 -24.82
C ARG A 27 -13.18 16.14 -23.55
N ASP A 28 -12.19 17.04 -23.61
CA ASP A 28 -11.79 17.89 -22.48
C ASP A 28 -11.55 17.09 -21.18
N GLY A 29 -10.88 15.94 -21.31
CA GLY A 29 -10.58 15.05 -20.17
C GLY A 29 -11.75 14.29 -19.58
N ARG A 30 -12.96 14.39 -20.19
CA ARG A 30 -14.18 13.76 -19.73
C ARG A 30 -14.72 12.73 -20.73
N ILE A 31 -15.39 11.70 -20.21
CA ILE A 31 -16.13 10.74 -21.02
C ILE A 31 -17.41 11.40 -21.50
N VAL A 32 -17.61 11.51 -22.82
CA VAL A 32 -18.77 12.18 -23.42
C VAL A 32 -19.67 11.23 -24.21
N SER A 33 -19.17 10.05 -24.59
CA SER A 33 -19.98 9.02 -25.25
C SER A 33 -19.56 7.61 -24.82
N MET A 34 -20.53 6.69 -24.83
CA MET A 34 -20.39 5.27 -24.53
C MET A 34 -21.29 4.45 -25.44
N GLY A 35 -20.80 3.30 -25.90
CA GLY A 35 -21.54 2.37 -26.75
C GLY A 35 -21.28 2.60 -28.23
N ALA A 36 -21.84 3.61 -28.86
CA ALA A 36 -21.53 3.99 -30.25
C ALA A 36 -21.07 5.45 -30.28
N ALA A 37 -20.00 5.73 -31.01
CA ALA A 37 -19.50 7.07 -31.23
C ALA A 37 -19.54 7.40 -32.74
N ASP A 38 -20.43 8.33 -33.11
CA ASP A 38 -20.60 8.77 -34.50
C ASP A 38 -19.73 9.98 -34.86
N GLU A 39 -18.90 10.45 -33.90
CA GLU A 39 -18.05 11.61 -34.09
C GLU A 39 -16.63 11.23 -34.49
N ASP A 40 -16.00 12.07 -35.33
CA ASP A 40 -14.55 11.99 -35.59
C ASP A 40 -13.74 12.31 -34.31
N ALA A 41 -12.56 11.72 -34.20
CA ALA A 41 -11.65 11.95 -33.10
C ALA A 41 -10.25 12.33 -33.57
N HIS A 42 -9.53 13.11 -32.77
CA HIS A 42 -8.11 13.43 -33.03
C HIS A 42 -7.24 12.18 -32.92
N THR A 43 -7.47 11.36 -31.90
CA THR A 43 -6.79 10.08 -31.69
C THR A 43 -7.82 8.96 -31.64
N VAL A 44 -7.60 7.89 -32.40
CA VAL A 44 -8.45 6.69 -32.40
C VAL A 44 -7.58 5.49 -32.04
N LEU A 45 -7.93 4.80 -30.97
CA LEU A 45 -7.40 3.48 -30.64
C LEU A 45 -8.40 2.42 -31.12
N ASP A 46 -7.98 1.61 -32.10
CA ASP A 46 -8.70 0.38 -32.44
C ASP A 46 -8.47 -0.65 -31.35
N ALA A 47 -9.50 -0.96 -30.60
CA ALA A 47 -9.45 -1.80 -29.41
C ALA A 47 -10.27 -3.10 -29.58
N ASP A 48 -10.47 -3.56 -30.81
CA ASP A 48 -11.14 -4.85 -31.06
C ASP A 48 -10.37 -5.99 -30.35
N GLY A 49 -11.10 -6.80 -29.59
CA GLY A 49 -10.53 -7.87 -28.75
C GLY A 49 -9.88 -7.41 -27.44
N LEU A 50 -9.76 -6.09 -27.20
CA LEU A 50 -9.24 -5.53 -25.96
C LEU A 50 -10.38 -5.21 -24.95
N VAL A 51 -9.99 -5.01 -23.72
CA VAL A 51 -10.89 -4.58 -22.64
C VAL A 51 -10.55 -3.13 -22.24
N VAL A 52 -11.58 -2.28 -22.08
CA VAL A 52 -11.43 -0.96 -21.49
C VAL A 52 -12.14 -0.93 -20.14
N THR A 53 -11.44 -0.41 -19.12
CA THR A 53 -11.93 -0.27 -17.73
C THR A 53 -11.70 1.15 -17.22
N PRO A 54 -12.34 1.53 -16.11
CA PRO A 54 -11.88 2.71 -15.36
C PRO A 54 -10.42 2.52 -14.94
N GLY A 55 -9.70 3.61 -14.73
CA GLY A 55 -8.39 3.59 -14.12
C GLY A 55 -8.45 3.00 -12.70
N PHE A 56 -7.42 2.23 -12.32
CA PHE A 56 -7.37 1.58 -11.02
C PHE A 56 -7.06 2.60 -9.93
N VAL A 57 -7.64 2.38 -8.74
CA VAL A 57 -7.47 3.24 -7.55
C VAL A 57 -6.76 2.44 -6.47
N ASP A 58 -5.61 2.95 -6.01
CA ASP A 58 -4.88 2.35 -4.90
C ASP A 58 -5.13 3.15 -3.61
N PRO A 59 -5.88 2.60 -2.64
CA PRO A 59 -6.34 3.32 -1.47
C PRO A 59 -5.30 3.47 -0.36
N HIS A 60 -4.13 2.82 -0.47
CA HIS A 60 -3.11 2.86 0.57
C HIS A 60 -1.71 2.75 -0.01
N THR A 61 -1.06 3.90 -0.15
CA THR A 61 0.28 4.06 -0.71
C THR A 61 1.12 5.02 0.12
N HIS A 62 2.44 5.04 -0.14
CA HIS A 62 3.42 5.91 0.48
C HIS A 62 4.25 6.67 -0.58
N TYR A 63 3.57 7.15 -1.61
CA TYR A 63 4.19 7.92 -2.69
C TYR A 63 4.48 9.38 -2.35
N ASP A 64 4.28 9.79 -1.10
CA ASP A 64 4.45 11.15 -0.59
C ASP A 64 5.77 11.81 -1.03
N ALA A 65 6.86 11.06 -0.94
CA ALA A 65 8.19 11.52 -1.35
C ALA A 65 8.47 11.22 -2.83
N GLN A 66 8.09 10.02 -3.29
CA GLN A 66 8.46 9.54 -4.62
C GLN A 66 7.92 10.42 -5.75
N LEU A 67 6.74 11.01 -5.60
CA LEU A 67 6.13 11.87 -6.63
C LEU A 67 6.97 13.12 -6.97
N PHE A 68 7.92 13.51 -6.13
CA PHE A 68 8.84 14.61 -6.44
C PHE A 68 9.92 14.26 -7.47
N TRP A 69 10.28 12.97 -7.58
CA TRP A 69 11.28 12.51 -8.56
C TRP A 69 10.72 11.54 -9.59
N ASP A 70 9.57 10.96 -9.33
CA ASP A 70 8.91 10.03 -10.22
C ASP A 70 7.41 10.36 -10.32
N PRO A 71 7.03 11.23 -11.29
CA PRO A 71 5.64 11.66 -11.48
C PRO A 71 4.65 10.54 -11.73
N TYR A 72 5.13 9.39 -12.17
CA TYR A 72 4.32 8.23 -12.55
C TYR A 72 3.96 7.32 -11.39
N ALA A 73 4.48 7.58 -10.18
CA ALA A 73 4.35 6.65 -9.07
C ALA A 73 4.72 5.22 -9.50
N THR A 74 5.87 5.08 -10.21
CA THR A 74 6.30 3.81 -10.78
C THR A 74 6.57 2.77 -9.68
N PRO A 75 6.10 1.50 -9.85
CA PRO A 75 5.51 0.97 -11.08
C PRO A 75 3.97 1.06 -11.13
N SER A 76 3.27 1.68 -10.20
CA SER A 76 1.79 1.64 -10.12
C SER A 76 1.13 2.09 -11.42
N ASN A 77 1.55 3.21 -12.04
CA ASN A 77 0.90 3.72 -13.24
C ASN A 77 1.05 2.79 -14.46
N VAL A 78 2.23 2.15 -14.65
CA VAL A 78 2.40 1.16 -15.73
C VAL A 78 1.61 -0.11 -15.50
N HIS A 79 1.09 -0.33 -14.30
CA HIS A 79 0.14 -1.38 -13.96
C HIS A 79 -1.33 -0.91 -13.98
N GLY A 80 -1.61 0.28 -14.53
CA GLY A 80 -2.96 0.80 -14.72
C GLY A 80 -3.53 1.61 -13.55
N VAL A 81 -2.75 1.85 -12.49
CA VAL A 81 -3.19 2.73 -11.40
C VAL A 81 -3.16 4.19 -11.89
N THR A 82 -4.31 4.84 -11.83
CA THR A 82 -4.50 6.25 -12.23
C THR A 82 -4.70 7.17 -11.04
N THR A 83 -5.03 6.60 -9.88
CA THR A 83 -5.27 7.36 -8.64
C THR A 83 -4.63 6.66 -7.46
N VAL A 84 -3.84 7.40 -6.68
CA VAL A 84 -3.16 6.92 -5.47
C VAL A 84 -3.55 7.76 -4.26
N ILE A 85 -3.68 7.13 -3.10
CA ILE A 85 -3.91 7.80 -1.83
C ILE A 85 -2.67 7.62 -0.96
N GLY A 86 -2.03 8.73 -0.61
CA GLY A 86 -0.86 8.81 0.27
C GLY A 86 -1.17 9.38 1.65
N GLY A 87 -0.13 9.61 2.43
CA GLY A 87 -0.26 10.11 3.80
C GLY A 87 -0.81 9.07 4.78
N ASN A 88 -0.66 7.79 4.48
CA ASN A 88 -1.16 6.69 5.32
C ASN A 88 -0.29 6.45 6.56
N CYS A 89 -0.75 5.61 7.47
CA CYS A 89 -0.07 5.17 8.69
C CYS A 89 0.39 6.32 9.61
N GLY A 90 -0.18 7.52 9.46
CA GLY A 90 0.25 8.70 10.22
C GLY A 90 1.53 9.36 9.71
N PHE A 91 2.02 8.99 8.52
CA PHE A 91 3.27 9.48 7.97
C PHE A 91 3.04 10.36 6.74
N THR A 92 3.48 11.61 6.84
CA THR A 92 3.46 12.58 5.74
C THR A 92 4.68 13.49 5.81
N LEU A 93 4.96 14.20 4.72
CA LEU A 93 6.06 15.16 4.63
C LEU A 93 5.66 16.58 5.05
N ALA A 94 4.38 16.78 5.42
CA ALA A 94 3.83 18.05 5.86
C ALA A 94 2.65 17.83 6.86
N PRO A 95 2.35 18.80 7.75
CA PRO A 95 3.13 20.03 7.99
C PRO A 95 4.47 19.74 8.66
N ILE A 96 5.47 20.61 8.47
CA ILE A 96 6.82 20.40 8.99
C ILE A 96 7.56 21.74 9.13
N HIS A 97 8.31 21.91 10.24
CA HIS A 97 9.30 22.97 10.32
C HIS A 97 10.63 22.51 9.68
N GLU A 98 11.38 23.42 9.08
CA GLU A 98 12.64 23.12 8.38
C GLU A 98 13.62 22.33 9.27
N GLU A 99 13.69 22.66 10.56
CA GLU A 99 14.55 22.01 11.57
C GLU A 99 14.18 20.54 11.83
N ASP A 100 12.95 20.12 11.53
CA ASP A 100 12.46 18.75 11.70
C ASP A 100 12.57 17.88 10.43
N ALA A 101 12.99 18.45 9.31
CA ALA A 101 13.08 17.73 8.03
C ALA A 101 14.00 16.49 8.11
N ASP A 102 15.12 16.57 8.83
CA ASP A 102 16.01 15.43 9.05
C ASP A 102 15.33 14.31 9.87
N TYR A 103 14.57 14.69 10.90
CA TYR A 103 13.82 13.72 11.70
C TYR A 103 12.80 12.96 10.83
N ILE A 104 12.02 13.66 9.99
CA ILE A 104 11.03 13.03 9.11
C ILE A 104 11.70 12.12 8.07
N ARG A 105 12.81 12.56 7.43
CA ARG A 105 13.57 11.70 6.49
C ARG A 105 14.01 10.40 7.14
N ARG A 106 14.65 10.46 8.32
CA ARG A 106 15.12 9.28 9.04
C ARG A 106 13.96 8.40 9.53
N MET A 107 12.83 9.01 9.91
CA MET A 107 11.62 8.28 10.28
C MET A 107 11.06 7.52 9.06
N MET A 108 10.87 8.19 7.91
CA MET A 108 10.39 7.55 6.68
C MET A 108 11.34 6.45 6.20
N ALA A 109 12.65 6.68 6.26
CA ALA A 109 13.62 5.66 5.92
C ALA A 109 13.51 4.43 6.84
N LYS A 110 13.26 4.64 8.13
CA LYS A 110 13.17 3.55 9.11
C LYS A 110 11.85 2.80 9.05
N VAL A 111 10.72 3.50 9.02
CA VAL A 111 9.38 2.90 9.06
C VAL A 111 9.01 2.36 7.69
N GLU A 112 9.12 3.21 6.67
CA GLU A 112 8.67 2.87 5.32
C GLU A 112 9.75 2.21 4.45
N GLY A 113 10.97 2.06 4.99
CA GLY A 113 12.07 1.44 4.23
C GLY A 113 12.39 2.18 2.94
N MET A 114 12.19 3.50 2.93
CA MET A 114 12.64 4.36 1.84
C MET A 114 14.14 4.61 1.97
N PRO A 115 14.93 4.48 0.90
CA PRO A 115 16.36 4.80 0.98
C PRO A 115 16.58 6.25 1.41
N LEU A 116 17.38 6.46 2.46
CA LEU A 116 17.63 7.81 3.01
C LEU A 116 18.25 8.75 1.97
N GLU A 117 19.21 8.24 1.18
CA GLU A 117 19.85 8.97 0.08
C GLU A 117 18.84 9.44 -0.99
N ALA A 118 17.77 8.66 -1.24
CA ALA A 118 16.71 9.09 -2.17
C ALA A 118 15.86 10.21 -1.57
N LEU A 119 15.57 10.16 -0.27
CA LEU A 119 14.84 11.23 0.44
C LEU A 119 15.65 12.53 0.53
N GLU A 120 16.97 12.43 0.75
CA GLU A 120 17.87 13.57 0.82
C GLU A 120 18.07 14.27 -0.53
N THR A 121 18.13 13.47 -1.61
CA THR A 121 18.48 13.95 -2.94
C THR A 121 17.23 14.29 -3.76
N GLY A 122 16.15 13.51 -3.63
CA GLY A 122 14.98 13.59 -4.49
C GLY A 122 13.88 14.54 -4.01
N VAL A 123 13.82 14.85 -2.71
CA VAL A 123 12.77 15.69 -2.12
C VAL A 123 13.27 17.13 -1.89
N PRO A 124 12.59 18.16 -2.41
CA PRO A 124 13.08 19.54 -2.34
C PRO A 124 12.94 20.21 -0.96
N TRP A 125 12.09 19.70 -0.04
CA TRP A 125 11.84 20.20 1.31
C TRP A 125 11.65 21.74 1.39
N LYS A 126 10.73 22.29 0.57
CA LYS A 126 10.51 23.74 0.41
C LYS A 126 9.16 24.22 0.93
N TRP A 127 8.49 23.45 1.75
CA TRP A 127 7.19 23.77 2.34
C TRP A 127 7.26 23.69 3.86
N GLU A 128 6.35 24.37 4.50
CA GLU A 128 6.08 24.30 5.93
C GLU A 128 4.65 23.77 6.18
N SER A 129 3.68 24.34 5.48
CA SER A 129 2.28 23.94 5.59
C SER A 129 1.92 22.76 4.68
N PHE A 130 0.81 22.10 5.00
CA PHE A 130 0.26 21.03 4.17
C PHE A 130 -0.18 21.54 2.79
N GLY A 131 -0.73 22.78 2.73
CA GLY A 131 -1.12 23.41 1.47
C GLY A 131 0.06 23.63 0.52
N GLU A 132 1.19 24.15 1.03
CA GLU A 132 2.40 24.33 0.24
C GLU A 132 2.97 23.01 -0.30
N TYR A 133 2.87 21.94 0.49
CA TYR A 133 3.25 20.58 0.04
C TYR A 133 2.37 20.12 -1.13
N LEU A 134 1.03 20.26 -1.02
CA LEU A 134 0.12 19.92 -2.11
C LEU A 134 0.38 20.77 -3.36
N ASP A 135 0.61 22.07 -3.20
CA ASP A 135 0.90 23.00 -4.31
C ASP A 135 2.23 22.68 -4.99
N ALA A 136 3.23 22.16 -4.25
CA ALA A 136 4.51 21.73 -4.82
C ALA A 136 4.37 20.50 -5.75
N LEU A 137 3.34 19.70 -5.59
CA LEU A 137 3.04 18.54 -6.43
C LEU A 137 2.03 18.85 -7.55
N ASP A 138 1.25 19.94 -7.42
CA ASP A 138 0.17 20.23 -8.36
C ASP A 138 0.73 20.54 -9.76
N GLY A 139 0.14 19.92 -10.79
CA GLY A 139 0.57 20.01 -12.18
C GLY A 139 1.88 19.27 -12.52
N THR A 140 2.46 18.50 -11.59
CA THR A 140 3.73 17.77 -11.83
C THR A 140 3.54 16.26 -11.94
N THR A 141 2.38 15.71 -11.58
CA THR A 141 2.14 14.27 -11.47
C THR A 141 1.47 13.67 -12.71
N ALA A 142 1.81 12.44 -13.07
CA ALA A 142 1.15 11.69 -14.13
C ALA A 142 -0.11 10.97 -13.61
N VAL A 143 -0.18 10.69 -12.31
CA VAL A 143 -1.33 10.08 -11.64
C VAL A 143 -2.10 11.13 -10.83
N ASN A 144 -3.40 10.88 -10.59
CA ASN A 144 -4.14 11.63 -9.58
C ASN A 144 -3.64 11.18 -8.20
N ALA A 145 -3.37 12.12 -7.31
CA ALA A 145 -2.88 11.82 -5.97
C ALA A 145 -3.63 12.62 -4.90
N GLY A 146 -4.05 11.96 -3.84
CA GLY A 146 -4.63 12.61 -2.67
C GLY A 146 -3.91 12.18 -1.40
N PHE A 147 -3.89 13.04 -0.38
CA PHE A 147 -3.09 12.79 0.83
C PHE A 147 -3.90 13.01 2.11
N LEU A 148 -3.78 12.06 3.03
CA LEU A 148 -4.22 12.22 4.42
C LEU A 148 -3.20 13.05 5.19
N VAL A 149 -3.62 13.77 6.21
CA VAL A 149 -2.73 14.47 7.15
C VAL A 149 -2.21 13.46 8.17
N GLY A 150 -0.90 13.26 8.21
CA GLY A 150 -0.28 12.27 9.10
C GLY A 150 -0.13 12.77 10.52
N HIS A 151 -0.63 12.00 11.47
CA HIS A 151 -0.62 12.34 12.90
C HIS A 151 0.81 12.50 13.46
N CYS A 152 1.78 11.70 13.01
CA CYS A 152 3.18 11.84 13.43
C CYS A 152 3.76 13.21 13.04
N GLY A 153 3.50 13.66 11.80
CA GLY A 153 3.90 14.98 11.32
C GLY A 153 3.22 16.11 12.10
N LEU A 154 1.91 15.98 12.31
CA LEU A 154 1.12 16.96 13.06
C LEU A 154 1.63 17.14 14.50
N ARG A 155 1.87 16.04 15.22
CA ARG A 155 2.45 16.10 16.58
C ARG A 155 3.85 16.71 16.57
N ARG A 156 4.68 16.32 15.60
CA ARG A 156 6.04 16.84 15.49
C ARG A 156 6.05 18.34 15.19
N TYR A 157 5.17 18.80 14.34
CA TYR A 157 5.01 20.21 14.00
C TYR A 157 4.64 21.06 15.22
N VAL A 158 3.72 20.59 16.06
CA VAL A 158 3.23 21.37 17.23
C VAL A 158 4.13 21.22 18.45
N MET A 159 4.69 20.04 18.68
CA MET A 159 5.40 19.72 19.92
C MET A 159 6.93 19.67 19.75
N GLY A 160 7.43 19.74 18.52
CA GLY A 160 8.84 19.57 18.20
C GLY A 160 9.38 18.23 18.74
N ALA A 161 10.58 18.25 19.32
CA ALA A 161 11.19 17.06 19.91
C ALA A 161 10.39 16.45 21.08
N ALA A 162 9.55 17.23 21.76
CA ALA A 162 8.72 16.75 22.85
C ALA A 162 7.56 15.84 22.40
N ALA A 163 7.30 15.72 21.09
CA ALA A 163 6.35 14.76 20.53
C ALA A 163 6.71 13.29 20.84
N ILE A 164 7.98 13.03 21.15
CA ILE A 164 8.49 11.72 21.56
C ILE A 164 8.60 11.69 23.08
N GLY A 165 7.99 10.68 23.69
CA GLY A 165 8.07 10.45 25.13
C GLY A 165 7.01 11.19 25.96
N ASN A 166 6.19 12.04 25.36
CA ASN A 166 5.21 12.84 26.12
C ASN A 166 3.82 12.84 25.48
N GLU A 167 2.80 12.91 26.32
CA GLU A 167 1.44 13.24 25.92
C GLU A 167 1.35 14.74 25.59
N ALA A 168 0.38 15.12 24.76
CA ALA A 168 0.13 16.52 24.47
C ALA A 168 -0.57 17.22 25.64
N THR A 169 -0.16 18.46 25.94
CA THR A 169 -0.92 19.33 26.83
C THR A 169 -2.23 19.79 26.16
N PRO A 170 -3.23 20.30 26.93
CA PRO A 170 -4.45 20.82 26.32
C PRO A 170 -4.22 21.95 25.29
N ASP A 171 -3.23 22.82 25.51
CA ASP A 171 -2.88 23.88 24.55
C ASP A 171 -2.25 23.32 23.28
N GLN A 172 -1.38 22.30 23.39
CA GLN A 172 -0.80 21.60 22.23
C GLN A 172 -1.87 20.84 21.45
N LEU A 173 -2.82 20.19 22.11
CA LEU A 173 -3.95 19.55 21.45
C LEU A 173 -4.81 20.57 20.70
N ALA A 174 -5.13 21.70 21.32
CA ALA A 174 -5.87 22.77 20.65
C ALA A 174 -5.14 23.29 19.41
N GLU A 175 -3.80 23.41 19.49
CA GLU A 175 -2.98 23.83 18.35
C GLU A 175 -2.93 22.75 17.26
N MET A 176 -2.81 21.45 17.61
CA MET A 176 -2.91 20.36 16.63
C MET A 176 -4.25 20.37 15.90
N VAL A 177 -5.36 20.57 16.61
CA VAL A 177 -6.70 20.71 16.00
C VAL A 177 -6.72 21.88 15.03
N ARG A 178 -6.17 23.04 15.39
CA ARG A 178 -6.09 24.21 14.51
C ARG A 178 -5.27 23.95 13.24
N VAL A 179 -4.12 23.31 13.38
CA VAL A 179 -3.24 22.96 12.24
C VAL A 179 -3.89 21.91 11.35
N LEU A 180 -4.62 20.95 11.93
CA LEU A 180 -5.37 19.94 11.17
C LEU A 180 -6.49 20.58 10.35
N HIS A 181 -7.27 21.51 10.93
CA HIS A 181 -8.28 22.27 10.19
C HIS A 181 -7.65 23.00 8.99
N ALA A 182 -6.57 23.75 9.20
CA ALA A 182 -5.88 24.46 8.10
C ALA A 182 -5.36 23.50 7.02
N SER A 183 -4.86 22.32 7.41
CA SER A 183 -4.38 21.30 6.48
C SER A 183 -5.51 20.71 5.64
N ILE A 184 -6.67 20.44 6.23
CA ILE A 184 -7.84 19.92 5.51
C ILE A 184 -8.45 21.02 4.63
N GLU A 185 -8.56 22.26 5.09
CA GLU A 185 -9.00 23.41 4.29
C GLU A 185 -8.13 23.63 3.06
N SER A 186 -6.83 23.32 3.16
CA SER A 186 -5.91 23.33 2.02
C SER A 186 -6.08 22.15 1.06
N GLY A 187 -6.87 21.13 1.45
CA GLY A 187 -7.19 19.98 0.61
C GLY A 187 -6.79 18.61 1.16
N GLY A 188 -6.30 18.51 2.39
CA GLY A 188 -6.01 17.23 3.03
C GLY A 188 -7.26 16.34 3.11
N LEU A 189 -7.13 15.05 2.76
CA LEU A 189 -8.27 14.12 2.64
C LEU A 189 -8.77 13.59 4.00
N GLY A 190 -8.25 14.09 5.11
CA GLY A 190 -8.60 13.66 6.46
C GLY A 190 -7.37 13.37 7.30
N LEU A 191 -7.45 12.40 8.20
CA LEU A 191 -6.39 12.06 9.16
C LEU A 191 -5.98 10.60 9.05
N SER A 192 -4.67 10.35 9.14
CA SER A 192 -4.10 9.02 9.34
C SER A 192 -3.31 8.93 10.63
N THR A 193 -3.28 7.74 11.26
CA THR A 193 -2.52 7.52 12.50
C THR A 193 -2.00 6.10 12.63
N THR A 194 -0.98 5.90 13.47
CA THR A 194 -0.51 4.58 13.89
C THR A 194 -0.25 4.50 15.38
N LEU A 195 -0.66 3.38 15.97
CA LEU A 195 -0.32 2.95 17.33
C LEU A 195 0.43 1.62 17.33
N SER A 196 0.82 1.11 16.16
CA SER A 196 1.51 -0.17 16.03
C SER A 196 2.90 -0.14 16.66
N SER A 197 3.23 -1.18 17.41
CA SER A 197 4.56 -1.34 18.04
C SER A 197 5.68 -1.56 17.03
N THR A 198 5.36 -1.90 15.77
CA THR A 198 6.36 -2.06 14.69
C THR A 198 6.88 -0.74 14.17
N HIS A 199 6.15 0.37 14.40
CA HIS A 199 6.53 1.68 13.93
C HIS A 199 7.43 2.40 14.96
N SER A 200 8.69 2.54 14.60
CA SER A 200 9.72 3.22 15.39
C SER A 200 10.44 4.24 14.51
N ASP A 201 10.83 5.38 15.09
CA ASP A 201 11.55 6.43 14.37
C ASP A 201 13.01 6.05 14.05
N GLY A 202 13.76 6.96 13.41
CA GLY A 202 15.15 6.75 13.03
C GLY A 202 16.09 6.44 14.19
N ASP A 203 15.73 6.85 15.40
CA ASP A 203 16.48 6.62 16.63
C ASP A 203 15.99 5.37 17.40
N GLY A 204 15.01 4.64 16.83
CA GLY A 204 14.44 3.43 17.42
C GLY A 204 13.42 3.67 18.53
N GLN A 205 13.00 4.93 18.73
CA GLN A 205 11.91 5.27 19.65
C GLN A 205 10.54 5.02 19.00
N PRO A 206 9.47 4.79 19.78
CA PRO A 206 8.11 4.80 19.24
C PRO A 206 7.85 6.11 18.48
N VAL A 207 7.25 6.02 17.28
CA VAL A 207 6.88 7.23 16.51
C VAL A 207 5.93 8.14 17.27
N ALA A 208 5.87 9.41 16.90
CA ALA A 208 5.18 10.45 17.68
C ALA A 208 3.72 10.13 18.01
N SER A 209 2.94 9.58 17.07
CA SER A 209 1.52 9.22 17.28
C SER A 209 1.30 8.14 18.34
N ARG A 210 2.32 7.31 18.65
CA ARG A 210 2.22 6.26 19.68
C ARG A 210 2.24 6.78 21.12
N TRP A 211 2.49 8.07 21.30
CA TRP A 211 2.43 8.78 22.60
C TRP A 211 1.11 9.54 22.79
N ALA A 212 0.19 9.44 21.81
CA ALA A 212 -1.12 10.07 21.87
C ALA A 212 -2.05 9.35 22.85
N THR A 213 -2.88 10.12 23.55
CA THR A 213 -3.98 9.57 24.34
C THR A 213 -5.19 9.27 23.46
N PRO A 214 -6.13 8.39 23.89
CA PRO A 214 -7.41 8.23 23.18
C PRO A 214 -8.17 9.55 23.01
N ASP A 215 -8.16 10.43 24.01
CA ASP A 215 -8.85 11.74 23.95
C ASP A 215 -8.26 12.64 22.85
N GLU A 216 -6.94 12.61 22.64
CA GLU A 216 -6.29 13.33 21.55
C GLU A 216 -6.77 12.81 20.19
N LEU A 217 -6.79 11.50 20.00
CA LEU A 217 -7.27 10.89 18.76
C LEU A 217 -8.74 11.22 18.47
N LEU A 218 -9.60 11.13 19.48
CA LEU A 218 -11.02 11.46 19.34
C LEU A 218 -11.25 12.94 19.01
N ALA A 219 -10.48 13.85 19.62
CA ALA A 219 -10.57 15.28 19.33
C ALA A 219 -10.14 15.60 17.89
N LEU A 220 -9.03 15.00 17.42
CA LEU A 220 -8.58 15.16 16.03
C LEU A 220 -9.59 14.55 15.03
N CYS A 221 -10.17 13.39 15.34
CA CYS A 221 -11.21 12.79 14.50
C CYS A 221 -12.48 13.64 14.46
N ALA A 222 -12.88 14.26 15.58
CA ALA A 222 -14.02 15.18 15.60
C ALA A 222 -13.78 16.39 14.68
N ALA A 223 -12.56 16.95 14.68
CA ALA A 223 -12.17 18.02 13.77
C ALA A 223 -12.26 17.61 12.29
N VAL A 224 -11.82 16.39 11.94
CA VAL A 224 -12.01 15.83 10.58
C VAL A 224 -13.48 15.81 10.19
N GLY A 225 -14.36 15.46 11.12
CA GLY A 225 -15.81 15.37 10.90
C GLY A 225 -16.50 16.70 10.58
N GLU A 226 -15.85 17.85 10.82
CA GLU A 226 -16.35 19.19 10.50
C GLU A 226 -16.16 19.59 9.03
N HIS A 227 -15.34 18.84 8.29
CA HIS A 227 -15.04 19.11 6.88
C HIS A 227 -15.71 18.12 5.92
N GLU A 228 -16.09 18.60 4.74
CA GLU A 228 -16.64 17.75 3.67
C GLU A 228 -15.56 16.95 2.95
N GLY A 229 -15.92 15.75 2.46
CA GLY A 229 -15.06 14.94 1.61
C GLY A 229 -13.85 14.34 2.33
N THR A 230 -13.91 14.21 3.66
CA THR A 230 -12.83 13.66 4.49
C THR A 230 -13.06 12.20 4.85
N THR A 231 -11.98 11.50 5.20
CA THR A 231 -11.96 10.10 5.65
C THR A 231 -10.91 9.89 6.75
N LEU A 232 -10.84 8.67 7.29
CA LEU A 232 -9.85 8.27 8.31
C LEU A 232 -9.10 7.01 7.87
N GLU A 233 -7.84 6.93 8.28
CA GLU A 233 -7.04 5.72 8.25
C GLU A 233 -6.38 5.50 9.61
N GLY A 234 -6.26 4.24 10.06
CA GLY A 234 -5.65 3.97 11.36
C GLY A 234 -5.06 2.57 11.50
N ILE A 235 -3.81 2.51 11.99
CA ILE A 235 -3.11 1.27 12.30
C ILE A 235 -2.98 1.13 13.81
N VAL A 236 -3.53 0.06 14.37
CA VAL A 236 -3.33 -0.36 15.76
C VAL A 236 -2.59 -1.69 15.82
N GLN A 237 -2.17 -2.13 16.99
CA GLN A 237 -1.40 -3.38 17.12
C GLN A 237 -2.17 -4.60 16.60
N GLY A 238 -3.48 -4.63 16.83
CA GLY A 238 -4.35 -5.72 16.38
C GLY A 238 -4.46 -5.88 14.86
N CYS A 239 -4.05 -4.87 14.06
CA CYS A 239 -3.94 -5.00 12.61
C CYS A 239 -2.96 -6.11 12.20
N LEU A 240 -1.93 -6.37 13.02
CA LEU A 240 -0.92 -7.39 12.76
C LEU A 240 -1.33 -8.78 13.24
N ASP A 241 -2.32 -8.89 14.14
CA ASP A 241 -2.73 -10.18 14.70
C ASP A 241 -4.24 -10.22 14.98
N GLN A 242 -4.68 -9.82 16.16
CA GLN A 242 -6.09 -9.78 16.57
C GLN A 242 -6.35 -8.48 17.34
N PHE A 243 -7.50 -7.87 17.09
CA PHE A 243 -7.93 -6.70 17.85
C PHE A 243 -8.32 -7.09 19.27
N SER A 244 -7.81 -6.33 20.24
CA SER A 244 -8.37 -6.29 21.61
C SER A 244 -9.71 -5.53 21.60
N ASP A 245 -10.49 -5.67 22.68
CA ASP A 245 -11.74 -4.92 22.81
C ASP A 245 -11.48 -3.40 22.90
N ASP A 246 -10.41 -2.99 23.58
CA ASP A 246 -10.00 -1.58 23.69
C ASP A 246 -9.62 -0.99 22.32
N GLU A 247 -8.96 -1.76 21.45
CA GLU A 247 -8.64 -1.30 20.09
C GLU A 247 -9.89 -1.19 19.21
N ILE A 248 -10.84 -2.12 19.33
CA ILE A 248 -12.13 -2.01 18.66
C ILE A 248 -12.89 -0.78 19.15
N ASP A 249 -12.92 -0.54 20.46
CA ASP A 249 -13.57 0.62 21.07
C ASP A 249 -12.94 1.92 20.58
N LEU A 250 -11.61 1.97 20.48
CA LEU A 250 -10.88 3.13 19.97
C LEU A 250 -11.20 3.41 18.51
N LEU A 251 -11.05 2.41 17.62
CA LEU A 251 -11.31 2.57 16.19
C LEU A 251 -12.76 2.96 15.92
N ALA A 252 -13.71 2.32 16.62
CA ALA A 252 -15.13 2.67 16.53
C ALA A 252 -15.40 4.09 17.06
N GLY A 253 -14.75 4.48 18.16
CA GLY A 253 -14.82 5.83 18.72
C GLY A 253 -14.29 6.89 17.75
N MET A 254 -13.16 6.64 17.09
CA MET A 254 -12.59 7.53 16.08
C MET A 254 -13.55 7.73 14.90
N SER A 255 -14.07 6.62 14.35
CA SER A 255 -15.04 6.67 13.25
C SER A 255 -16.32 7.40 13.65
N ALA A 256 -16.86 7.16 14.85
CA ALA A 256 -18.05 7.82 15.36
C ALA A 256 -17.84 9.32 15.57
N ALA A 257 -16.69 9.73 16.15
CA ALA A 257 -16.34 11.13 16.38
C ALA A 257 -16.27 11.91 15.05
N ALA A 258 -15.66 11.34 14.03
CA ALA A 258 -15.60 11.95 12.70
C ALA A 258 -16.90 11.78 11.90
N ARG A 259 -17.73 10.81 12.20
CA ARG A 259 -18.86 10.35 11.35
C ARG A 259 -18.36 9.98 9.95
N ARG A 260 -17.19 9.37 9.88
CA ARG A 260 -16.51 8.94 8.66
C ARG A 260 -16.08 7.48 8.79
N PRO A 261 -16.01 6.73 7.70
CA PRO A 261 -15.37 5.43 7.74
C PRO A 261 -13.90 5.56 8.10
N ILE A 262 -13.39 4.61 8.87
CA ILE A 262 -11.97 4.42 9.10
C ILE A 262 -11.54 3.13 8.40
N ASN A 263 -10.52 3.19 7.56
CA ASN A 263 -9.91 2.01 7.00
C ASN A 263 -8.59 1.66 7.69
N TRP A 264 -8.18 0.40 7.60
CA TRP A 264 -6.92 -0.07 8.14
C TRP A 264 -6.25 -1.09 7.21
N ASN A 265 -4.94 -1.13 7.20
CA ASN A 265 -4.08 -2.01 6.40
C ASN A 265 -3.27 -2.94 7.33
N VAL A 266 -3.07 -4.21 7.06
CA VAL A 266 -3.65 -5.05 6.02
C VAL A 266 -4.24 -6.34 6.65
N LEU A 267 -5.46 -6.69 6.31
CA LEU A 267 -6.07 -7.96 6.70
C LEU A 267 -5.34 -9.11 5.98
N THR A 268 -4.49 -9.81 6.72
CA THR A 268 -3.82 -11.00 6.21
C THR A 268 -4.70 -12.23 6.38
N VAL A 269 -5.03 -12.90 5.27
CA VAL A 269 -5.90 -14.08 5.24
C VAL A 269 -5.07 -15.36 5.23
N ASP A 270 -5.34 -16.25 6.20
CA ASP A 270 -4.68 -17.56 6.35
C ASP A 270 -5.67 -18.59 6.92
N ALA A 271 -5.95 -19.65 6.17
CA ALA A 271 -6.90 -20.69 6.58
C ALA A 271 -6.45 -21.52 7.78
N ARG A 272 -5.18 -21.40 8.20
CA ARG A 272 -4.67 -22.04 9.43
C ARG A 272 -5.02 -21.28 10.71
N SER A 273 -5.51 -20.03 10.56
CA SER A 273 -5.94 -19.18 11.68
C SER A 273 -7.20 -18.41 11.28
N PRO A 274 -8.29 -19.08 10.89
CA PRO A 274 -9.51 -18.44 10.42
C PRO A 274 -10.19 -17.59 11.50
N GLU A 275 -10.04 -18.00 12.78
CA GLU A 275 -10.54 -17.26 13.94
C GLU A 275 -9.91 -15.88 14.07
N ARG A 276 -8.65 -15.71 13.65
CA ARG A 276 -7.98 -14.41 13.61
C ARG A 276 -8.63 -13.47 12.57
N VAL A 277 -8.90 -14.00 11.37
CA VAL A 277 -9.57 -13.27 10.29
C VAL A 277 -10.95 -12.81 10.75
N GLU A 278 -11.72 -13.72 11.35
CA GLU A 278 -13.07 -13.39 11.84
C GLU A 278 -13.03 -12.36 12.97
N ARG A 279 -12.08 -12.46 13.92
CA ARG A 279 -11.94 -11.48 15.00
C ARG A 279 -11.59 -10.08 14.46
N GLN A 280 -10.75 -9.98 13.42
CA GLN A 280 -10.42 -8.72 12.79
C GLN A 280 -11.63 -8.13 12.04
N LEU A 281 -12.43 -8.95 11.36
CA LEU A 281 -13.67 -8.52 10.71
C LEU A 281 -14.80 -8.20 11.71
N GLU A 282 -14.82 -8.84 12.87
CA GLU A 282 -15.79 -8.56 13.93
C GLU A 282 -15.73 -7.11 14.41
N ALA A 283 -14.55 -6.46 14.34
CA ALA A 283 -14.39 -5.04 14.64
C ALA A 283 -15.35 -4.17 13.82
N SER A 284 -15.50 -4.46 12.51
CA SER A 284 -16.46 -3.77 11.65
C SER A 284 -17.91 -4.01 12.06
N THR A 285 -18.25 -5.25 12.47
CA THR A 285 -19.60 -5.61 12.93
C THR A 285 -19.96 -4.85 14.22
N ILE A 286 -19.04 -4.81 15.18
CA ILE A 286 -19.22 -4.08 16.44
C ILE A 286 -19.32 -2.58 16.20
N ALA A 287 -18.47 -2.03 15.33
CA ALA A 287 -18.51 -0.62 14.96
C ALA A 287 -19.87 -0.22 14.36
N ARG A 288 -20.40 -1.01 13.42
CA ARG A 288 -21.72 -0.75 12.81
C ARG A 288 -22.86 -0.74 13.82
N GLN A 289 -22.83 -1.61 14.84
CA GLN A 289 -23.80 -1.61 15.94
C GLN A 289 -23.78 -0.32 16.76
N ARG A 290 -22.65 0.42 16.70
CA ARG A 290 -22.44 1.68 17.42
C ARG A 290 -22.57 2.93 16.51
N GLY A 291 -23.00 2.73 15.25
CA GLY A 291 -23.14 3.82 14.26
C GLY A 291 -21.80 4.30 13.68
N ALA A 292 -20.73 3.48 13.84
CA ALA A 292 -19.42 3.69 13.26
C ALA A 292 -19.17 2.74 12.06
N GLU A 293 -18.09 2.96 11.31
CA GLU A 293 -17.73 2.13 10.16
C GLU A 293 -16.22 1.87 10.15
N ILE A 294 -15.83 0.60 10.23
CA ILE A 294 -14.43 0.16 10.09
C ILE A 294 -14.34 -0.71 8.84
N VAL A 295 -13.37 -0.45 7.97
CA VAL A 295 -13.15 -1.18 6.71
C VAL A 295 -11.76 -1.80 6.72
N ALA A 296 -11.68 -3.12 6.56
CA ALA A 296 -10.41 -3.83 6.43
C ALA A 296 -9.91 -3.78 4.98
N LEU A 297 -8.68 -3.32 4.74
CA LEU A 297 -8.04 -3.48 3.43
C LEU A 297 -7.33 -4.83 3.36
N THR A 298 -7.41 -5.52 2.22
CA THR A 298 -6.76 -6.82 1.99
C THR A 298 -6.19 -6.90 0.59
N MET A 299 -5.04 -7.58 0.46
CA MET A 299 -4.40 -7.76 -0.83
C MET A 299 -4.99 -8.94 -1.60
N PRO A 300 -5.28 -8.78 -2.90
CA PRO A 300 -5.79 -9.86 -3.75
C PRO A 300 -4.69 -10.81 -4.26
N VAL A 301 -3.44 -10.51 -3.96
CA VAL A 301 -2.27 -11.26 -4.42
C VAL A 301 -1.33 -11.55 -3.25
N LEU A 302 -0.44 -12.51 -3.43
CA LEU A 302 0.71 -12.66 -2.55
C LEU A 302 1.76 -11.61 -2.97
N VAL A 303 2.07 -10.69 -2.08
CA VAL A 303 3.06 -9.63 -2.34
C VAL A 303 4.46 -10.26 -2.34
N PRO A 304 5.23 -10.13 -3.43
CA PRO A 304 6.62 -10.55 -3.45
C PRO A 304 7.43 -9.81 -2.37
N MET A 305 8.10 -10.57 -1.53
CA MET A 305 8.91 -10.04 -0.44
C MET A 305 10.26 -10.76 -0.39
N ASN A 306 11.34 -10.01 -0.29
CA ASN A 306 12.65 -10.58 -0.02
C ASN A 306 13.19 -10.17 1.35
N MET A 307 14.26 -10.80 1.77
CA MET A 307 15.01 -10.42 2.97
C MET A 307 16.48 -10.79 2.84
N SER A 308 17.30 -10.17 3.66
CA SER A 308 18.70 -10.53 3.85
C SER A 308 19.03 -10.47 5.33
N PHE A 309 19.75 -11.47 5.82
CA PHE A 309 20.18 -11.49 7.22
C PHE A 309 21.23 -10.40 7.53
N GLY A 310 21.80 -9.79 6.50
CA GLY A 310 22.75 -8.69 6.63
C GLY A 310 22.11 -7.31 6.81
N THR A 311 21.02 -7.05 6.09
CA THR A 311 20.37 -5.72 6.01
C THR A 311 18.96 -5.70 6.57
N HIS A 312 18.00 -6.23 5.87
CA HIS A 312 16.59 -6.23 6.26
C HIS A 312 16.07 -7.67 6.42
N CYS A 313 15.51 -7.97 7.57
CA CYS A 313 15.02 -9.29 7.89
C CYS A 313 13.84 -9.20 8.86
N ALA A 314 12.63 -9.45 8.40
CA ALA A 314 11.43 -9.36 9.22
C ALA A 314 11.40 -10.35 10.40
N LEU A 315 12.28 -11.35 10.42
CA LEU A 315 12.41 -12.29 11.54
C LEU A 315 12.82 -11.59 12.85
N PHE A 316 13.44 -10.39 12.80
CA PHE A 316 13.75 -9.63 14.02
C PHE A 316 12.50 -9.19 14.82
N LEU A 317 11.32 -9.22 14.20
CA LEU A 317 10.05 -8.91 14.85
C LEU A 317 9.55 -10.07 15.73
N ILE A 318 10.11 -11.26 15.57
CA ILE A 318 9.81 -12.41 16.43
C ILE A 318 10.52 -12.20 17.79
N PRO A 319 9.79 -12.30 18.93
CA PRO A 319 10.38 -12.13 20.25
C PRO A 319 11.61 -13.01 20.46
N GLY A 320 12.75 -12.39 20.85
CA GLY A 320 14.04 -13.04 21.08
C GLY A 320 14.92 -13.22 19.84
N TRP A 321 14.41 -13.00 18.62
CA TRP A 321 15.25 -12.96 17.42
C TRP A 321 16.05 -11.66 17.32
N GLN A 322 15.51 -10.55 17.81
CA GLN A 322 16.18 -9.25 17.84
C GLN A 322 17.52 -9.29 18.59
N ASP A 323 17.67 -10.17 19.58
CA ASP A 323 18.91 -10.31 20.37
C ASP A 323 20.10 -10.79 19.51
N VAL A 324 19.81 -11.48 18.41
CA VAL A 324 20.80 -11.94 17.44
C VAL A 324 20.81 -11.03 16.22
N MET A 325 19.65 -10.69 15.66
CA MET A 325 19.54 -10.02 14.37
C MET A 325 19.94 -8.53 14.39
N ARG A 326 20.01 -7.90 15.58
CA ARG A 326 20.50 -6.52 15.75
C ARG A 326 22.00 -6.40 15.99
N LEU A 327 22.69 -7.52 16.20
CA LEU A 327 24.14 -7.49 16.39
C LEU A 327 24.88 -7.05 15.11
N PRO A 328 26.08 -6.46 15.23
CA PRO A 328 26.96 -6.27 14.09
C PRO A 328 27.18 -7.56 13.31
N VAL A 329 27.36 -7.48 11.99
CA VAL A 329 27.43 -8.65 11.10
C VAL A 329 28.41 -9.73 11.60
N PRO A 330 29.66 -9.42 12.04
CA PRO A 330 30.59 -10.46 12.53
C PRO A 330 30.05 -11.21 13.77
N GLU A 331 29.46 -10.47 14.72
CA GLU A 331 28.92 -11.04 15.96
C GLU A 331 27.64 -11.84 15.67
N ARG A 332 26.77 -11.33 14.77
CA ARG A 332 25.57 -12.00 14.28
C ARG A 332 25.92 -13.34 13.64
N MET A 333 26.93 -13.37 12.76
CA MET A 333 27.42 -14.60 12.13
C MET A 333 27.96 -15.60 13.17
N ALA A 334 28.70 -15.12 14.17
CA ALA A 334 29.20 -15.98 15.23
C ALA A 334 28.04 -16.63 16.01
N LYS A 335 27.02 -15.85 16.37
CA LYS A 335 25.78 -16.36 17.02
C LYS A 335 25.02 -17.34 16.15
N LEU A 336 24.80 -17.03 14.88
CA LEU A 336 24.10 -17.91 13.94
C LEU A 336 24.83 -19.24 13.68
N ARG A 337 26.14 -19.29 13.83
CA ARG A 337 26.94 -20.54 13.73
C ARG A 337 26.85 -21.42 14.97
N ASP A 338 26.38 -20.90 16.10
CA ASP A 338 26.21 -21.66 17.34
C ASP A 338 24.94 -22.54 17.26
N PRO A 339 25.03 -23.89 17.34
CA PRO A 339 23.86 -24.77 17.24
C PRO A 339 22.81 -24.54 18.33
N GLU A 340 23.21 -24.15 19.55
CA GLU A 340 22.26 -23.89 20.64
C GLU A 340 21.47 -22.61 20.37
N VAL A 341 22.09 -21.59 19.79
CA VAL A 341 21.40 -20.38 19.35
C VAL A 341 20.42 -20.69 18.22
N ARG A 342 20.81 -21.49 17.23
CA ARG A 342 19.90 -21.92 16.15
C ARG A 342 18.66 -22.60 16.69
N LYS A 343 18.86 -23.54 17.63
CA LYS A 343 17.75 -24.25 18.27
C LYS A 343 16.80 -23.32 19.02
N ASP A 344 17.33 -22.37 19.80
CA ASP A 344 16.55 -21.37 20.52
C ASP A 344 15.74 -20.47 19.56
N LEU A 345 16.36 -20.01 18.46
CA LEU A 345 15.68 -19.22 17.43
C LEU A 345 14.53 -19.99 16.78
N ILE A 346 14.70 -21.28 16.45
CA ILE A 346 13.63 -22.10 15.89
C ILE A 346 12.49 -22.26 16.89
N GLU A 347 12.78 -22.56 18.16
CA GLU A 347 11.78 -22.71 19.21
C GLU A 347 10.95 -21.43 19.36
N LYS A 348 11.59 -20.26 19.44
CA LYS A 348 10.95 -18.95 19.51
C LYS A 348 10.11 -18.66 18.26
N GLY A 349 10.63 -18.96 17.08
CA GLY A 349 9.94 -18.76 15.82
C GLY A 349 8.69 -19.61 15.64
N ARG A 350 8.65 -20.80 16.25
CA ARG A 350 7.50 -21.71 16.22
C ARG A 350 6.51 -21.47 17.35
N SER A 351 6.85 -20.64 18.32
CA SER A 351 6.02 -20.35 19.48
C SER A 351 4.77 -19.53 19.10
N PRO A 352 3.71 -19.54 19.91
CA PRO A 352 2.54 -18.67 19.71
C PRO A 352 2.89 -17.17 19.74
N GLN A 353 3.93 -16.79 20.49
CA GLN A 353 4.38 -15.40 20.61
C GLN A 353 4.95 -14.85 19.31
N ALA A 354 5.32 -15.69 18.35
CA ALA A 354 5.75 -15.24 17.02
C ALA A 354 4.59 -14.63 16.20
N GLY A 355 3.33 -14.84 16.60
CA GLY A 355 2.15 -14.26 15.96
C GLY A 355 2.16 -14.51 14.44
N VAL A 356 1.81 -13.50 13.66
CA VAL A 356 1.78 -13.59 12.19
C VAL A 356 3.15 -13.86 11.57
N PHE A 357 4.24 -13.51 12.25
CA PHE A 357 5.61 -13.73 11.75
C PHE A 357 6.04 -15.19 11.79
N LYS A 358 5.32 -16.07 12.50
CA LYS A 358 5.52 -17.52 12.47
C LYS A 358 5.55 -18.08 11.04
N ARG A 359 4.75 -17.50 10.12
CA ARG A 359 4.74 -17.87 8.70
C ARG A 359 6.10 -17.71 8.01
N LEU A 360 6.98 -16.85 8.51
CA LEU A 360 8.33 -16.66 8.01
C LEU A 360 9.34 -17.71 8.53
N THR A 361 8.94 -18.62 9.39
CA THR A 361 9.85 -19.66 9.91
C THR A 361 9.76 -20.99 9.14
N TYR A 362 9.05 -21.02 8.02
CA TYR A 362 9.02 -22.16 7.09
C TYR A 362 10.25 -22.11 6.17
N PHE A 363 11.45 -22.17 6.75
CA PHE A 363 12.74 -21.96 6.07
C PHE A 363 12.95 -22.86 4.84
N GLY A 364 12.44 -24.09 4.87
CA GLY A 364 12.50 -25.00 3.74
C GLY A 364 11.80 -24.48 2.48
N ARG A 365 10.84 -23.55 2.62
CA ARG A 365 10.12 -22.95 1.49
C ARG A 365 10.81 -21.74 0.87
N TYR A 366 11.92 -21.27 1.45
CA TYR A 366 12.64 -20.12 0.92
C TYR A 366 13.26 -20.44 -0.43
N VAL A 367 13.13 -19.51 -1.36
CA VAL A 367 13.90 -19.53 -2.61
C VAL A 367 15.15 -18.68 -2.42
N ILE A 368 16.30 -19.24 -2.75
CA ILE A 368 17.59 -18.57 -2.69
C ILE A 368 17.66 -17.61 -3.88
N GLY A 369 17.84 -16.32 -3.61
CA GLY A 369 18.07 -15.28 -4.61
C GLY A 369 19.55 -15.12 -4.94
N ASP A 370 20.02 -13.86 -4.99
CA ASP A 370 21.43 -13.56 -5.27
C ASP A 370 22.36 -14.07 -4.19
N THR A 371 23.45 -14.68 -4.62
CA THR A 371 24.55 -15.19 -3.78
C THR A 371 25.86 -14.55 -4.19
N PHE A 372 26.84 -14.46 -3.27
CA PHE A 372 28.06 -13.67 -3.46
C PHE A 372 29.33 -14.47 -3.21
N SER A 373 29.25 -15.60 -2.53
CA SER A 373 30.40 -16.48 -2.25
C SER A 373 30.51 -17.58 -3.28
N PRO A 374 31.73 -17.97 -3.71
CA PRO A 374 31.94 -19.15 -4.51
C PRO A 374 31.36 -20.44 -3.91
N ALA A 375 31.27 -20.52 -2.56
CA ALA A 375 30.66 -21.66 -1.88
C ALA A 375 29.16 -21.81 -2.14
N ASN A 376 28.49 -20.76 -2.60
CA ASN A 376 27.08 -20.71 -2.90
C ASN A 376 26.79 -20.64 -4.41
N GLU A 377 27.81 -20.82 -5.25
CA GLU A 377 27.65 -20.83 -6.71
C GLU A 377 26.63 -21.89 -7.14
N GLY A 378 25.71 -21.52 -8.06
CA GLY A 378 24.65 -22.39 -8.57
C GLY A 378 23.44 -22.56 -7.65
N LEU A 379 23.38 -21.89 -6.49
CA LEU A 379 22.23 -21.96 -5.58
C LEU A 379 21.10 -20.98 -5.93
N LYS A 380 21.37 -19.93 -6.71
CA LYS A 380 20.33 -18.97 -7.12
C LYS A 380 19.15 -19.66 -7.80
N GLY A 381 17.93 -19.37 -7.34
CA GLY A 381 16.66 -19.93 -7.84
C GLY A 381 16.29 -21.27 -7.22
N ARG A 382 17.13 -21.87 -6.38
CA ARG A 382 16.83 -23.14 -5.72
C ARG A 382 16.02 -22.94 -4.44
N VAL A 383 15.20 -23.93 -4.12
CA VAL A 383 14.44 -23.99 -2.86
C VAL A 383 15.36 -24.54 -1.76
N VAL A 384 15.32 -23.93 -0.58
CA VAL A 384 16.19 -24.34 0.56
C VAL A 384 15.94 -25.79 0.95
N GLN A 385 14.70 -26.31 0.89
CA GLN A 385 14.39 -27.71 1.18
C GLN A 385 15.16 -28.66 0.26
N ASP A 386 15.18 -28.40 -1.05
CA ASP A 386 15.89 -29.26 -2.01
C ASP A 386 17.39 -29.31 -1.71
N VAL A 387 17.97 -28.15 -1.33
CA VAL A 387 19.38 -28.08 -0.94
C VAL A 387 19.63 -28.81 0.37
N ALA A 388 18.70 -28.73 1.31
CA ALA A 388 18.78 -29.43 2.59
C ALA A 388 18.69 -30.94 2.44
N ASP A 389 17.79 -31.42 1.58
CA ASP A 389 17.64 -32.85 1.27
C ASP A 389 18.92 -33.43 0.62
N GLU A 390 19.54 -32.68 -0.30
CA GLU A 390 20.83 -33.07 -0.94
C GLU A 390 21.98 -33.10 0.06
N ARG A 391 22.01 -32.17 1.03
CA ARG A 391 23.08 -32.08 2.03
C ARG A 391 22.84 -32.96 3.27
N GLY A 392 21.63 -33.50 3.42
CA GLY A 392 21.22 -34.32 4.56
C GLY A 392 21.09 -33.54 5.87
N GLY A 393 20.61 -32.26 5.81
CA GLY A 393 20.54 -31.36 6.95
C GLY A 393 19.13 -30.78 7.20
N ASP A 394 18.97 -30.10 8.37
CA ASP A 394 17.75 -29.31 8.63
C ASP A 394 17.74 -28.06 7.72
N PRO A 395 16.58 -27.68 7.14
CA PRO A 395 16.51 -26.51 6.25
C PRO A 395 16.99 -25.21 6.88
N PHE A 396 16.77 -24.98 8.18
CA PHE A 396 17.27 -23.77 8.84
C PHE A 396 18.80 -23.79 8.99
N ASP A 397 19.37 -24.93 9.35
CA ASP A 397 20.82 -25.06 9.44
C ASP A 397 21.51 -24.83 8.10
N VAL A 398 20.96 -25.42 7.04
CA VAL A 398 21.46 -25.23 5.67
C VAL A 398 21.30 -23.78 5.21
N LEU A 399 20.17 -23.14 5.50
CA LEU A 399 19.97 -21.72 5.21
C LEU A 399 21.00 -20.85 5.94
N VAL A 400 21.22 -21.08 7.23
CA VAL A 400 22.19 -20.33 8.02
C VAL A 400 23.61 -20.52 7.48
N ASP A 401 23.99 -21.72 7.05
CA ASP A 401 25.30 -21.97 6.45
C ASP A 401 25.45 -21.21 5.12
N ILE A 402 24.41 -21.18 4.27
CA ILE A 402 24.38 -20.42 3.01
C ILE A 402 24.58 -18.92 3.31
N VAL A 403 23.77 -18.33 4.19
CA VAL A 403 23.86 -16.89 4.46
C VAL A 403 25.18 -16.52 5.14
N CYS A 404 25.72 -17.37 6.02
CA CYS A 404 27.02 -17.15 6.65
C CYS A 404 28.19 -17.25 5.67
N ASN A 405 28.10 -18.05 4.62
CA ASN A 405 29.10 -18.12 3.55
C ASN A 405 29.14 -16.83 2.72
N ASP A 406 28.01 -16.12 2.62
CA ASP A 406 27.86 -14.86 1.89
C ASP A 406 28.01 -13.63 2.79
N GLU A 407 28.53 -13.77 4.01
CA GLU A 407 28.59 -12.68 4.99
C GLU A 407 27.22 -12.04 5.25
N LEU A 408 26.18 -12.87 5.31
CA LEU A 408 24.77 -12.53 5.49
C LEU A 408 24.13 -11.72 4.33
N ARG A 409 24.81 -11.55 3.19
CA ARG A 409 24.32 -10.77 2.03
C ARG A 409 23.36 -11.53 1.14
N THR A 410 23.28 -12.86 1.25
CA THR A 410 22.33 -13.68 0.45
C THR A 410 20.94 -13.07 0.44
N VAL A 411 20.36 -12.90 -0.75
CA VAL A 411 18.96 -12.51 -0.92
C VAL A 411 18.09 -13.75 -0.77
N LEU A 412 17.06 -13.65 0.05
CA LEU A 412 16.14 -14.73 0.36
C LEU A 412 14.71 -14.33 0.01
N TRP A 413 13.96 -15.20 -0.65
CA TRP A 413 12.55 -15.02 -0.97
C TRP A 413 11.72 -16.02 -0.14
N PRO A 414 11.14 -15.61 1.01
CA PRO A 414 10.30 -16.48 1.80
C PRO A 414 8.98 -16.76 1.07
N MET A 415 8.73 -18.02 0.77
CA MET A 415 7.45 -18.48 0.24
C MET A 415 6.57 -18.89 1.41
N THR A 416 5.62 -18.04 1.75
CA THR A 416 4.72 -18.29 2.89
C THR A 416 3.75 -19.43 2.60
N PRO A 417 3.30 -20.16 3.63
CA PRO A 417 2.42 -21.32 3.45
C PRO A 417 0.97 -20.97 3.08
N ASP A 418 0.58 -19.70 3.11
CA ASP A 418 -0.78 -19.20 2.83
C ASP A 418 -1.12 -19.11 1.32
N ASN A 419 -0.41 -19.91 0.48
CA ASN A 419 -0.69 -20.09 -0.94
C ASN A 419 -1.39 -21.42 -1.25
N ASP A 420 -2.10 -21.98 -0.30
CA ASP A 420 -2.88 -23.21 -0.44
C ASP A 420 -4.34 -22.92 -0.85
N ASP A 421 -5.02 -23.96 -1.37
CA ASP A 421 -6.39 -23.83 -1.89
C ASP A 421 -7.40 -23.41 -0.80
N ASP A 422 -7.23 -23.88 0.44
CA ASP A 422 -8.13 -23.52 1.55
C ASP A 422 -8.01 -22.03 1.88
N THR A 423 -6.78 -21.51 1.86
CA THR A 423 -6.54 -20.07 2.07
C THR A 423 -7.09 -19.23 0.92
N TRP A 424 -6.96 -19.68 -0.34
CA TRP A 424 -7.56 -18.98 -1.48
C TRP A 424 -9.10 -19.00 -1.41
N ALA A 425 -9.72 -20.12 -0.98
CA ALA A 425 -11.16 -20.18 -0.74
C ALA A 425 -11.60 -19.22 0.38
N LEU A 426 -10.79 -19.06 1.42
CA LEU A 426 -11.06 -18.09 2.49
C LEU A 426 -10.89 -16.63 1.97
N ARG A 427 -9.85 -16.33 1.17
CA ARG A 427 -9.69 -15.03 0.53
C ARG A 427 -10.92 -14.65 -0.31
N GLN A 428 -11.41 -15.58 -1.14
CA GLN A 428 -12.63 -15.34 -1.93
C GLN A 428 -13.81 -14.96 -1.05
N ARG A 429 -14.03 -15.65 0.09
CA ARG A 429 -15.09 -15.28 1.04
C ARG A 429 -14.89 -13.90 1.65
N VAL A 430 -13.63 -13.55 2.00
CA VAL A 430 -13.30 -12.20 2.52
C VAL A 430 -13.54 -11.14 1.45
N TRP A 431 -13.26 -11.42 0.18
CA TRP A 431 -13.54 -10.47 -0.92
C TRP A 431 -15.05 -10.28 -1.17
N ASP A 432 -15.88 -11.26 -0.81
CA ASP A 432 -17.33 -11.17 -0.84
C ASP A 432 -17.93 -10.60 0.45
N ASP A 433 -17.12 -10.30 1.46
CA ASP A 433 -17.52 -9.71 2.73
C ASP A 433 -17.55 -8.19 2.63
N ASP A 434 -18.66 -7.55 3.05
CA ASP A 434 -18.81 -6.09 3.00
C ASP A 434 -18.04 -5.33 4.10
N ARG A 435 -17.33 -6.06 4.96
CA ARG A 435 -16.43 -5.52 5.99
C ARG A 435 -15.00 -5.35 5.48
N ALA A 436 -14.70 -5.92 4.30
CA ALA A 436 -13.38 -5.88 3.68
C ALA A 436 -13.42 -5.28 2.27
N MET A 437 -12.29 -4.75 1.83
CA MET A 437 -12.07 -4.16 0.51
C MET A 437 -10.69 -4.54 -0.03
N LEU A 438 -10.56 -4.68 -1.35
CA LEU A 438 -9.25 -4.85 -1.97
C LEU A 438 -8.46 -3.54 -2.00
N GLY A 439 -7.17 -3.65 -1.72
CA GLY A 439 -6.23 -2.53 -1.71
C GLY A 439 -5.17 -2.71 -0.65
N GLY A 440 -4.40 -1.67 -0.42
CA GLY A 440 -3.33 -1.70 0.59
C GLY A 440 -2.04 -2.28 0.04
N SER A 441 -1.59 -1.76 -1.11
CA SER A 441 -0.38 -2.22 -1.77
C SER A 441 0.90 -1.87 -1.00
N ASP A 442 0.87 -0.87 -0.12
CA ASP A 442 2.03 -0.20 0.46
C ASP A 442 3.01 0.32 -0.62
N ALA A 443 2.50 0.63 -1.82
CA ALA A 443 3.34 1.11 -2.91
C ALA A 443 4.03 2.42 -2.53
N GLY A 444 5.33 2.51 -2.80
CA GLY A 444 6.17 3.61 -2.31
C GLY A 444 6.85 3.33 -0.97
N ALA A 445 6.39 2.32 -0.21
CA ALA A 445 7.04 1.85 1.01
C ALA A 445 7.80 0.53 0.80
N HIS A 446 8.69 0.23 1.74
CA HIS A 446 9.44 -1.03 1.82
C HIS A 446 10.14 -1.40 0.51
N LEU A 447 10.66 -0.39 -0.18
CA LEU A 447 11.14 -0.46 -1.57
C LEU A 447 12.25 -1.49 -1.79
N ASP A 448 13.09 -1.72 -0.79
CA ASP A 448 14.20 -2.67 -0.83
C ASP A 448 13.76 -4.14 -0.62
N ARG A 449 12.53 -4.38 -0.13
CA ARG A 449 12.11 -5.70 0.36
C ARG A 449 10.73 -6.16 -0.07
N MET A 450 9.84 -5.27 -0.52
CA MET A 450 8.46 -5.60 -0.93
C MET A 450 8.13 -4.98 -2.27
N CYS A 451 7.27 -5.65 -3.04
CA CYS A 451 6.78 -5.16 -4.32
C CYS A 451 5.25 -5.37 -4.41
N GLY A 452 4.50 -4.51 -3.71
CA GLY A 452 3.03 -4.53 -3.70
C GLY A 452 2.38 -3.84 -4.88
N ALA A 453 2.99 -2.79 -5.42
CA ALA A 453 2.45 -1.94 -6.48
C ALA A 453 1.90 -2.67 -7.72
N PRO A 454 2.48 -3.80 -8.21
CA PRO A 454 2.00 -4.52 -9.38
C PRO A 454 0.71 -5.35 -9.17
N TYR A 455 0.06 -5.24 -8.02
CA TYR A 455 -1.04 -6.13 -7.63
C TYR A 455 -2.22 -6.11 -8.61
N THR A 456 -2.51 -4.99 -9.26
CA THR A 456 -3.69 -4.82 -10.12
C THR A 456 -3.63 -5.70 -11.36
N THR A 457 -2.53 -5.66 -12.13
CA THR A 457 -2.34 -6.49 -13.32
C THR A 457 -2.18 -7.96 -12.95
N ARG A 458 -1.46 -8.25 -11.85
CA ARG A 458 -1.33 -9.63 -11.34
C ARG A 458 -2.68 -10.21 -10.94
N PHE A 459 -3.52 -9.44 -10.26
CA PHE A 459 -4.87 -9.84 -9.89
C PHE A 459 -5.74 -10.11 -11.11
N LEU A 460 -5.76 -9.21 -12.10
CA LEU A 460 -6.52 -9.41 -13.32
C LEU A 460 -6.04 -10.63 -14.11
N GLY A 461 -4.73 -10.84 -14.23
CA GLY A 461 -4.15 -12.02 -14.86
C GLY A 461 -4.60 -13.32 -14.17
N ASP A 462 -4.60 -13.32 -12.82
CA ASP A 462 -5.06 -14.47 -12.03
C ASP A 462 -6.57 -14.73 -12.19
N MET A 463 -7.40 -13.68 -12.25
CA MET A 463 -8.85 -13.83 -12.47
C MET A 463 -9.20 -14.29 -13.90
N LEU A 464 -8.44 -13.89 -14.90
CA LEU A 464 -8.69 -14.26 -16.29
C LEU A 464 -8.15 -15.64 -16.66
N ARG A 465 -6.95 -15.97 -16.22
CA ARG A 465 -6.20 -17.16 -16.68
C ARG A 465 -5.71 -18.08 -15.58
N GLY A 466 -5.57 -17.56 -14.35
CA GLY A 466 -5.13 -18.31 -13.19
C GLY A 466 -6.27 -18.97 -12.41
N ARG A 467 -6.47 -18.53 -11.16
CA ARG A 467 -7.43 -19.12 -10.20
C ARG A 467 -8.90 -18.85 -10.54
N ARG A 468 -9.20 -17.73 -11.20
CA ARG A 468 -10.57 -17.37 -11.66
C ARG A 468 -11.59 -17.35 -10.50
N LEU A 469 -11.22 -16.80 -9.36
CA LEU A 469 -12.06 -16.80 -8.16
C LEU A 469 -13.28 -15.89 -8.28
N VAL A 470 -13.17 -14.81 -9.07
CA VAL A 470 -14.29 -13.88 -9.36
C VAL A 470 -14.30 -13.54 -10.86
N PRO A 471 -15.47 -13.18 -11.44
CA PRO A 471 -15.55 -12.71 -12.82
C PRO A 471 -14.79 -11.39 -13.00
N LEU A 472 -14.38 -11.10 -14.24
CA LEU A 472 -13.62 -9.90 -14.59
C LEU A 472 -14.29 -8.61 -14.12
N GLU A 473 -15.60 -8.49 -14.35
CA GLU A 473 -16.38 -7.31 -13.99
C GLU A 473 -16.34 -7.03 -12.48
N LYS A 474 -16.42 -8.09 -11.70
CA LYS A 474 -16.28 -7.99 -10.24
C LYS A 474 -14.86 -7.63 -9.83
N ALA A 475 -13.85 -8.24 -10.46
CA ALA A 475 -12.45 -7.92 -10.20
C ALA A 475 -12.15 -6.45 -10.50
N VAL A 476 -12.63 -5.93 -11.62
CA VAL A 476 -12.51 -4.51 -12.00
C VAL A 476 -13.21 -3.61 -10.98
N GLN A 477 -14.47 -3.92 -10.61
CA GLN A 477 -15.20 -3.15 -9.60
C GLN A 477 -14.40 -3.02 -8.29
N MET A 478 -13.76 -4.11 -7.85
CA MET A 478 -13.04 -4.18 -6.58
C MET A 478 -11.78 -3.31 -6.53
N ILE A 479 -11.17 -3.01 -7.68
CA ILE A 479 -9.94 -2.19 -7.77
C ILE A 479 -10.20 -0.80 -8.40
N THR A 480 -11.46 -0.43 -8.66
CA THR A 480 -11.84 0.86 -9.25
C THR A 480 -12.92 1.55 -8.43
N ASP A 481 -14.18 1.15 -8.59
CA ASP A 481 -15.35 1.80 -7.97
C ASP A 481 -15.39 1.62 -6.44
N ALA A 482 -15.02 0.43 -5.93
CA ALA A 482 -15.06 0.17 -4.50
C ALA A 482 -14.13 1.12 -3.71
N PRO A 483 -12.81 1.22 -4.01
CA PRO A 483 -11.94 2.18 -3.35
C PRO A 483 -12.31 3.64 -3.66
N ALA A 484 -12.79 3.96 -4.86
CA ALA A 484 -13.25 5.31 -5.18
C ALA A 484 -14.43 5.73 -4.28
N ARG A 485 -15.36 4.82 -3.97
CA ARG A 485 -16.48 5.08 -3.05
C ARG A 485 -16.03 5.23 -1.60
N LEU A 486 -15.04 4.47 -1.14
CA LEU A 486 -14.51 4.61 0.23
C LEU A 486 -13.98 6.02 0.48
N PHE A 487 -13.25 6.59 -0.50
CA PHE A 487 -12.72 7.94 -0.42
C PHE A 487 -13.67 9.02 -0.95
N GLY A 488 -14.87 8.64 -1.41
CA GLY A 488 -15.85 9.56 -1.97
C GLY A 488 -15.36 10.29 -3.22
N LEU A 489 -14.48 9.68 -4.01
CA LEU A 489 -13.92 10.31 -5.22
C LEU A 489 -15.03 10.70 -6.18
N ARG A 490 -15.08 12.00 -6.56
CA ARG A 490 -16.09 12.52 -7.49
C ARG A 490 -15.73 12.17 -8.91
N ASP A 491 -16.70 11.62 -9.66
CA ASP A 491 -16.62 11.36 -11.09
C ASP A 491 -15.42 10.46 -11.50
N ARG A 492 -14.98 9.55 -10.62
CA ARG A 492 -13.89 8.59 -10.85
C ARG A 492 -14.30 7.18 -10.44
N GLY A 493 -13.51 6.17 -10.87
CA GLY A 493 -13.74 4.76 -10.54
C GLY A 493 -14.78 4.06 -11.42
N ARG A 494 -15.45 4.77 -12.33
CA ARG A 494 -16.41 4.22 -13.31
C ARG A 494 -16.25 4.84 -14.68
N ILE A 495 -16.50 4.04 -15.73
CA ILE A 495 -16.77 4.59 -17.05
C ILE A 495 -18.25 5.02 -17.08
N ALA A 496 -18.48 6.33 -17.05
CA ALA A 496 -19.81 6.95 -17.14
C ALA A 496 -19.71 8.30 -17.83
N ILE A 497 -20.77 8.69 -18.55
CA ILE A 497 -20.82 10.01 -19.20
C ILE A 497 -20.71 11.10 -18.13
N GLY A 498 -19.78 12.03 -18.35
CA GLY A 498 -19.46 13.13 -17.43
C GLY A 498 -18.28 12.83 -16.48
N ASN A 499 -17.92 11.56 -16.28
CA ASN A 499 -16.77 11.20 -15.45
C ASN A 499 -15.45 11.59 -16.11
N HIS A 500 -14.41 11.73 -15.29
CA HIS A 500 -13.03 11.86 -15.77
C HIS A 500 -12.65 10.65 -16.61
N ALA A 501 -11.92 10.89 -17.69
CA ALA A 501 -11.43 9.82 -18.56
C ALA A 501 -10.13 9.24 -18.00
N ASP A 502 -10.22 8.65 -16.80
CA ASP A 502 -9.20 7.78 -16.24
C ASP A 502 -9.51 6.38 -16.73
N LEU A 503 -8.75 5.88 -17.67
CA LEU A 503 -9.05 4.65 -18.41
C LEU A 503 -7.82 3.74 -18.48
N VAL A 504 -8.06 2.43 -18.43
CA VAL A 504 -7.06 1.41 -18.75
C VAL A 504 -7.58 0.55 -19.90
N VAL A 505 -6.79 0.44 -20.96
CA VAL A 505 -7.04 -0.49 -22.06
C VAL A 505 -5.99 -1.59 -22.01
N PHE A 506 -6.43 -2.84 -21.98
CA PHE A 506 -5.54 -3.99 -21.86
C PHE A 506 -5.98 -5.19 -22.68
N ASP A 507 -5.02 -6.05 -23.01
CA ASP A 507 -5.26 -7.34 -23.64
C ASP A 507 -5.59 -8.40 -22.57
N PRO A 508 -6.81 -8.95 -22.54
CA PRO A 508 -7.23 -9.96 -21.57
C PRO A 508 -6.46 -11.28 -21.70
N ALA A 509 -5.84 -11.53 -22.85
CA ALA A 509 -5.05 -12.73 -23.07
C ALA A 509 -3.66 -12.68 -22.43
N THR A 510 -3.13 -11.48 -22.21
CA THR A 510 -1.73 -11.30 -21.77
C THR A 510 -1.56 -10.50 -20.50
N ILE A 511 -2.58 -9.74 -20.02
CA ILE A 511 -2.45 -8.90 -18.83
C ILE A 511 -1.92 -9.69 -17.63
N ASP A 512 -0.78 -9.26 -17.07
CA ASP A 512 -0.15 -9.82 -15.88
C ASP A 512 0.95 -8.88 -15.38
N SER A 513 1.60 -9.29 -14.29
CA SER A 513 2.85 -8.71 -13.78
C SER A 513 4.01 -9.68 -14.02
N GLY A 514 5.14 -9.15 -14.44
CA GLY A 514 6.42 -9.87 -14.43
C GLY A 514 6.88 -10.22 -13.02
N PRO A 515 8.00 -10.93 -12.91
CA PRO A 515 8.64 -11.21 -11.63
C PRO A 515 9.19 -9.92 -11.00
N ALA A 516 9.18 -9.84 -9.65
CA ALA A 516 9.84 -8.75 -8.95
C ALA A 516 11.35 -8.83 -9.14
N THR A 517 11.96 -7.71 -9.52
CA THR A 517 13.40 -7.56 -9.75
C THR A 517 13.94 -6.36 -9.00
N LEU A 518 15.20 -6.42 -8.59
CA LEU A 518 15.88 -5.29 -7.93
C LEU A 518 16.53 -4.40 -8.99
N VAL A 519 16.17 -3.12 -9.00
CA VAL A 519 16.73 -2.10 -9.92
C VAL A 519 17.31 -0.94 -9.13
N ALA A 520 18.27 -0.21 -9.73
CA ALA A 520 18.88 0.99 -9.16
C ALA A 520 18.41 2.20 -9.97
N ASP A 521 17.21 2.69 -9.70
CA ASP A 521 16.56 3.77 -10.44
C ASP A 521 16.01 4.89 -9.54
N LEU A 522 16.31 4.84 -8.24
CA LEU A 522 15.96 5.90 -7.30
C LEU A 522 17.07 6.96 -7.23
N PRO A 523 16.75 8.21 -6.78
CA PRO A 523 17.76 9.23 -6.52
C PRO A 523 18.90 8.71 -5.62
N GLY A 524 20.14 9.13 -5.91
CA GLY A 524 21.33 8.64 -5.18
C GLY A 524 21.74 7.22 -5.54
N ASP A 525 21.32 6.70 -6.72
CA ASP A 525 21.56 5.31 -7.15
C ASP A 525 21.01 4.25 -6.18
N ALA A 526 20.01 4.64 -5.38
CA ALA A 526 19.36 3.75 -4.44
C ALA A 526 18.51 2.70 -5.18
N LYS A 527 18.32 1.56 -4.53
CA LYS A 527 17.69 0.38 -5.15
C LYS A 527 16.28 0.16 -4.64
N ARG A 528 15.43 -0.36 -5.53
CA ARG A 528 14.09 -0.85 -5.18
C ARG A 528 13.73 -2.13 -5.90
N LEU A 529 12.72 -2.84 -5.35
CA LEU A 529 12.03 -3.88 -6.08
C LEU A 529 10.99 -3.26 -7.01
N THR A 530 10.95 -3.74 -8.24
CA THR A 530 9.94 -3.38 -9.23
C THR A 530 9.55 -4.61 -10.05
N ALA A 531 8.46 -4.51 -10.80
CA ALA A 531 8.08 -5.51 -11.79
C ALA A 531 7.47 -4.80 -13.02
N ASP A 532 7.72 -5.35 -14.19
CA ASP A 532 7.14 -4.86 -15.44
C ASP A 532 5.69 -5.35 -15.58
N SER A 533 4.84 -4.54 -16.22
CA SER A 533 3.51 -4.98 -16.62
C SER A 533 3.55 -5.65 -17.99
N THR A 534 2.63 -6.57 -18.22
CA THR A 534 2.33 -7.12 -19.54
C THR A 534 0.86 -6.91 -19.87
N GLY A 535 0.53 -6.81 -21.16
CA GLY A 535 -0.84 -6.68 -21.64
C GLY A 535 -1.49 -5.31 -21.42
N ILE A 536 -0.85 -4.34 -20.75
CA ILE A 536 -1.32 -2.94 -20.71
C ILE A 536 -1.03 -2.30 -22.06
N VAL A 537 -2.10 -1.88 -22.76
CA VAL A 537 -2.02 -1.22 -24.07
C VAL A 537 -2.03 0.29 -23.89
N ARG A 538 -2.94 0.84 -23.08
CA ARG A 538 -3.01 2.27 -22.78
C ARG A 538 -3.43 2.49 -21.32
N VAL A 539 -2.87 3.54 -20.73
CA VAL A 539 -3.38 4.17 -19.52
C VAL A 539 -3.62 5.64 -19.81
N LEU A 540 -4.84 6.10 -19.58
CA LEU A 540 -5.23 7.51 -19.67
C LEU A 540 -5.53 8.03 -18.27
N VAL A 541 -5.01 9.21 -17.98
CA VAL A 541 -5.35 10.00 -16.77
C VAL A 541 -5.93 11.32 -17.24
N ASN A 542 -7.12 11.66 -16.78
CA ASN A 542 -7.82 12.88 -17.21
C ASN A 542 -7.87 13.03 -18.76
N GLY A 543 -8.02 11.92 -19.48
CA GLY A 543 -8.13 11.88 -20.94
C GLY A 543 -6.81 11.95 -21.72
N VAL A 544 -5.65 12.00 -21.04
CA VAL A 544 -4.32 12.05 -21.65
C VAL A 544 -3.59 10.74 -21.42
N GLU A 545 -2.97 10.19 -22.48
CA GLU A 545 -2.16 8.98 -22.37
C GLU A 545 -0.93 9.21 -21.48
N THR A 546 -0.84 8.46 -20.38
CA THR A 546 0.35 8.42 -19.52
C THR A 546 1.21 7.21 -19.80
N VAL A 547 0.59 6.10 -20.28
CA VAL A 547 1.30 4.87 -20.65
C VAL A 547 0.82 4.38 -22.02
N VAL A 548 1.75 4.04 -22.87
CA VAL A 548 1.54 3.42 -24.19
C VAL A 548 2.38 2.15 -24.27
N ASP A 549 1.72 1.00 -24.45
CA ASP A 549 2.34 -0.32 -24.57
C ASP A 549 3.33 -0.62 -23.41
N GLY A 550 2.93 -0.28 -22.18
CA GLY A 550 3.72 -0.47 -20.97
C GLY A 550 4.81 0.59 -20.73
N VAL A 551 4.94 1.61 -21.59
CA VAL A 551 5.98 2.64 -21.50
C VAL A 551 5.36 4.00 -21.18
N ALA A 552 5.96 4.73 -20.23
CA ALA A 552 5.57 6.09 -19.85
C ALA A 552 5.77 7.08 -21.02
N THR A 553 4.78 7.97 -21.23
CA THR A 553 4.78 8.95 -22.36
C THR A 553 5.55 10.23 -22.07
N GLY A 554 5.78 10.58 -20.81
CA GLY A 554 6.29 11.87 -20.36
C GLY A 554 5.20 12.87 -19.98
N ALA A 555 3.92 12.57 -20.22
CA ALA A 555 2.81 13.44 -19.84
C ALA A 555 2.49 13.39 -18.33
N THR A 556 2.15 14.55 -17.77
CA THR A 556 1.80 14.69 -16.33
C THR A 556 0.42 15.34 -16.14
N PRO A 557 -0.67 14.70 -16.60
CA PRO A 557 -2.03 15.24 -16.53
C PRO A 557 -2.72 15.02 -15.19
N GLY A 558 -2.03 14.45 -14.21
CA GLY A 558 -2.59 14.12 -12.91
C GLY A 558 -3.10 15.33 -12.15
N THR A 559 -4.00 15.08 -11.22
CA THR A 559 -4.60 16.11 -10.36
C THR A 559 -4.26 15.82 -8.92
N ILE A 560 -3.82 16.83 -8.16
CA ILE A 560 -3.76 16.71 -6.70
C ILE A 560 -5.20 16.86 -6.17
N LEU A 561 -5.73 15.74 -5.65
CA LEU A 561 -7.09 15.65 -5.15
C LEU A 561 -7.22 16.38 -3.81
N ARG A 562 -8.26 17.20 -3.67
CA ARG A 562 -8.50 17.99 -2.46
C ARG A 562 -9.87 17.67 -1.88
N SER A 563 -9.96 17.58 -0.55
CA SER A 563 -11.21 17.34 0.17
C SER A 563 -12.29 18.36 -0.19
N GLY A 564 -13.53 17.91 -0.25
CA GLY A 564 -14.68 18.74 -0.61
C GLY A 564 -14.76 19.17 -2.09
N ARG A 565 -13.62 19.40 -2.76
CA ARG A 565 -13.54 19.67 -4.20
C ARG A 565 -13.66 18.39 -5.02
N ASP A 566 -12.74 17.44 -4.81
CA ASP A 566 -12.60 16.21 -5.60
C ASP A 566 -13.19 14.98 -4.89
N THR A 567 -13.59 15.15 -3.64
CA THR A 567 -14.21 14.12 -2.82
C THR A 567 -15.55 14.57 -2.25
N ALA A 568 -16.49 13.64 -2.14
CA ALA A 568 -17.75 13.82 -1.43
C ALA A 568 -17.67 13.16 -0.04
N THR A 569 -18.43 13.65 0.90
CA THR A 569 -18.51 13.05 2.24
C THR A 569 -19.13 11.66 2.18
N VAL A 570 -18.40 10.68 2.66
CA VAL A 570 -18.87 9.32 2.91
C VAL A 570 -19.23 9.20 4.39
N LEU A 571 -20.49 8.93 4.68
CA LEU A 571 -20.98 8.78 6.05
C LEU A 571 -20.87 7.32 6.50
N THR A 572 -20.75 7.12 7.82
CA THR A 572 -20.85 5.79 8.43
C THR A 572 -22.18 5.11 8.04
N GLY A 573 -22.14 3.79 7.77
CA GLY A 573 -23.30 3.03 7.33
C GLY A 573 -23.67 3.20 5.85
N THR A 574 -22.92 4.00 5.08
CA THR A 574 -23.14 4.18 3.63
C THR A 574 -22.05 3.56 2.77
N VAL A 575 -20.98 3.07 3.37
CA VAL A 575 -19.87 2.42 2.65
C VAL A 575 -20.39 1.14 1.98
N GLN A 576 -20.23 1.08 0.67
CA GLN A 576 -20.50 -0.11 -0.12
C GLN A 576 -19.17 -0.61 -0.68
N THR A 577 -18.66 -1.67 -0.10
CA THR A 577 -17.38 -2.30 -0.54
C THR A 577 -17.59 -3.22 -1.75
N ARG A 578 -18.86 -3.35 -2.23
CA ARG A 578 -19.25 -4.20 -3.37
C ARG A 578 -19.75 -3.38 -4.53
#